data_207057b5479f0a4fab2330dbe1e6ef7d
#
_entry.id   207057b5479f0a4fab2330dbe1e6ef7d
#
_cell.length_a   1.000
_cell.length_b   1.000
_cell.length_c   1.000
_cell.angle_alpha   90.00
_cell.angle_beta   90.00
_cell.angle_gamma   90.00
#
_symmetry.space_group_name_H-M   'P 1'
#
loop_
_entity.id
_entity.type
_entity.pdbx_description
1 polymer ?
#
loop_
_entity_poly.entity_id
_entity_poly.type
_entity_poly.pdbx_seq_one_letter_code
_entity_poly.pdbx_strand_id
1 'polypeptide(L)'
;MPGWKAIKLVTVVVLIFVPKVVWAEFYGDKKYGEYYEEEKVWVETKAVLPEIPKMESLVEYYVSVASSNKYYIAPQTISIAADGVVRYAAAVKTPNGVLNLSYEGLRCATKEFRLYAFGHSDGTWGKSRNEHWRAVRRGSYQATLFNEYFCPRGVVIFSPGEGADALRQGGHPLTK
;
A
#
# COMPACT_ATOMS: atom_id res chain seq x y z
N MET A 1 62.64 -94.24 15.33
CA MET A 1 62.41 -93.15 16.31
C MET A 1 61.88 -91.99 15.56
N PRO A 2 60.65 -91.57 15.70
CA PRO A 2 60.01 -90.53 14.87
C PRO A 2 60.21 -89.15 15.44
N GLY A 3 60.64 -88.27 14.55
CA GLY A 3 60.80 -86.82 14.87
C GLY A 3 59.50 -86.09 14.91
N TRP A 4 59.37 -85.29 15.94
CA TRP A 4 58.18 -84.49 16.20
C TRP A 4 58.27 -83.18 15.41
N LYS A 5 57.41 -82.98 14.43
CA LYS A 5 57.34 -81.70 13.66
C LYS A 5 56.55 -80.71 14.46
N ALA A 6 57.15 -79.65 14.89
CA ALA A 6 56.50 -78.55 15.54
C ALA A 6 55.61 -77.80 14.53
N ILE A 7 54.32 -77.73 14.82
CA ILE A 7 53.33 -76.94 14.07
C ILE A 7 53.41 -75.54 14.59
N LYS A 8 53.87 -74.60 13.73
CA LYS A 8 53.80 -73.18 14.06
C LYS A 8 52.36 -72.68 13.85
N LEU A 9 51.72 -72.32 14.95
CA LEU A 9 50.44 -71.66 14.91
C LEU A 9 50.63 -70.22 14.41
N VAL A 10 50.14 -69.93 13.23
CA VAL A 10 50.10 -68.56 12.71
C VAL A 10 48.83 -67.90 13.20
N THR A 11 48.94 -67.05 14.18
CA THR A 11 47.82 -66.29 14.68
C THR A 11 47.50 -65.18 13.68
N VAL A 12 46.44 -65.31 12.89
CA VAL A 12 45.96 -64.26 12.00
C VAL A 12 45.14 -63.29 12.85
N VAL A 13 45.70 -62.11 13.12
CA VAL A 13 44.97 -61.00 13.74
C VAL A 13 44.10 -60.33 12.65
N VAL A 14 42.81 -60.63 12.66
CA VAL A 14 41.82 -59.94 11.83
C VAL A 14 41.52 -58.60 12.48
N LEU A 15 42.08 -57.51 11.94
CA LEU A 15 41.71 -56.16 12.28
C LEU A 15 40.34 -55.86 11.71
N ILE A 16 39.31 -55.96 12.55
CA ILE A 16 37.97 -55.50 12.18
C ILE A 16 37.96 -54.00 12.15
N PHE A 17 37.99 -53.44 10.93
CA PHE A 17 37.76 -52.03 10.69
C PHE A 17 36.26 -51.78 10.90
N VAL A 18 35.84 -51.30 12.06
CA VAL A 18 34.48 -50.83 12.29
C VAL A 18 34.41 -49.42 11.69
N PRO A 19 33.68 -49.18 10.60
CA PRO A 19 33.49 -47.82 10.12
C PRO A 19 32.74 -47.05 11.21
N LYS A 20 33.34 -45.99 11.72
CA LYS A 20 32.64 -44.99 12.52
C LYS A 20 31.60 -44.38 11.62
N VAL A 21 30.34 -44.86 11.73
CA VAL A 21 29.19 -44.13 11.18
C VAL A 21 29.10 -42.86 11.95
N VAL A 22 29.67 -41.78 11.37
CA VAL A 22 29.45 -40.42 11.82
C VAL A 22 27.98 -40.18 11.58
N TRP A 23 27.17 -40.29 12.60
CA TRP A 23 25.84 -39.73 12.61
C TRP A 23 26.07 -38.21 12.44
N ALA A 24 25.94 -37.70 11.21
CA ALA A 24 25.68 -36.30 11.01
C ALA A 24 24.40 -36.04 11.81
N GLU A 25 24.56 -35.49 13.01
CA GLU A 25 23.46 -34.80 13.67
C GLU A 25 22.96 -33.79 12.67
N PHE A 26 21.89 -34.18 11.98
CA PHE A 26 21.10 -33.28 11.18
C PHE A 26 20.73 -32.16 12.15
N TYR A 27 21.41 -31.03 11.97
CA TYR A 27 21.23 -29.81 12.74
C TYR A 27 19.74 -29.55 12.79
N GLY A 28 19.18 -29.83 13.98
CA GLY A 28 17.75 -29.83 14.20
C GLY A 28 17.14 -28.57 13.63
N ASP A 29 16.01 -28.77 13.00
CA ASP A 29 15.04 -27.75 12.66
C ASP A 29 15.14 -26.61 13.68
N LYS A 30 15.86 -25.53 13.32
CA LYS A 30 15.51 -24.25 13.84
C LYS A 30 14.09 -24.07 13.34
N LYS A 31 13.10 -24.39 14.16
CA LYS A 31 11.78 -23.80 14.07
C LYS A 31 12.07 -22.30 13.95
N TYR A 32 12.14 -21.78 12.72
CA TYR A 32 11.90 -20.40 12.48
C TYR A 32 10.54 -20.17 13.14
N GLY A 33 10.58 -19.59 14.33
CA GLY A 33 9.36 -19.19 14.99
C GLY A 33 8.59 -18.45 13.92
N GLU A 34 7.47 -19.02 13.53
CA GLU A 34 6.49 -18.35 12.70
C GLU A 34 6.22 -17.05 13.44
N TYR A 35 6.87 -15.99 12.98
CA TYR A 35 6.58 -14.64 13.46
C TYR A 35 5.19 -14.36 12.90
N TYR A 36 4.18 -14.80 13.62
CA TYR A 36 2.83 -14.29 13.41
C TYR A 36 2.88 -12.84 13.85
N GLU A 37 3.22 -11.93 12.93
CA GLU A 37 2.83 -10.56 13.11
C GLU A 37 1.32 -10.58 13.25
N GLU A 38 0.82 -10.33 14.46
CA GLU A 38 -0.60 -10.11 14.67
C GLU A 38 -1.04 -9.08 13.66
N GLU A 39 -1.90 -9.48 12.72
CA GLU A 39 -2.42 -8.62 11.67
C GLU A 39 -3.07 -7.42 12.37
N LYS A 40 -2.37 -6.30 12.42
CA LYS A 40 -2.87 -5.07 13.06
C LYS A 40 -4.16 -4.70 12.36
N VAL A 41 -5.28 -4.85 13.06
CA VAL A 41 -6.58 -4.40 12.57
C VAL A 41 -6.46 -2.93 12.19
N TRP A 42 -6.68 -2.62 10.92
CA TRP A 42 -6.60 -1.25 10.44
C TRP A 42 -7.71 -0.41 11.07
N VAL A 43 -7.34 0.72 11.64
CA VAL A 43 -8.26 1.69 12.26
C VAL A 43 -8.13 3.02 11.54
N GLU A 44 -9.24 3.55 11.08
CA GLU A 44 -9.27 4.84 10.42
C GLU A 44 -9.08 5.99 11.40
N THR A 45 -8.17 6.90 11.08
CA THR A 45 -8.01 8.16 11.80
C THR A 45 -9.18 9.09 11.49
N LYS A 46 -9.75 9.74 12.51
CA LYS A 46 -10.85 10.69 12.33
C LYS A 46 -10.48 11.78 11.32
N ALA A 47 -11.28 11.91 10.27
CA ALA A 47 -11.10 12.97 9.29
C ALA A 47 -11.44 14.33 9.89
N VAL A 48 -10.56 15.30 9.68
CA VAL A 48 -10.76 16.70 10.04
C VAL A 48 -11.07 17.46 8.76
N LEU A 49 -12.24 18.10 8.70
CA LEU A 49 -12.66 18.87 7.54
C LEU A 49 -11.81 20.16 7.46
N PRO A 50 -11.19 20.45 6.30
CA PRO A 50 -10.48 21.71 6.08
C PRO A 50 -11.46 22.87 5.90
N GLU A 51 -10.94 24.09 5.82
CA GLU A 51 -11.72 25.20 5.27
C GLU A 51 -12.15 24.89 3.83
N ILE A 52 -13.31 25.42 3.43
CA ILE A 52 -13.80 25.26 2.04
C ILE A 52 -12.82 25.98 1.10
N PRO A 53 -12.21 25.28 0.14
CA PRO A 53 -11.25 25.88 -0.77
C PRO A 53 -11.95 26.85 -1.73
N LYS A 54 -11.29 27.98 -2.01
CA LYS A 54 -11.72 28.92 -3.02
C LYS A 54 -11.31 28.44 -4.42
N MET A 55 -12.01 28.85 -5.45
CA MET A 55 -11.74 28.42 -6.83
C MET A 55 -10.30 28.71 -7.27
N GLU A 56 -9.75 29.84 -6.84
CA GLU A 56 -8.40 30.29 -7.18
C GLU A 56 -7.30 29.39 -6.60
N SER A 57 -7.63 28.61 -5.56
CA SER A 57 -6.70 27.69 -4.90
C SER A 57 -6.77 26.27 -5.45
N LEU A 58 -7.63 26.02 -6.45
CA LEU A 58 -7.82 24.72 -7.06
C LEU A 58 -6.85 24.50 -8.23
N VAL A 59 -6.27 23.32 -8.30
CA VAL A 59 -5.41 22.90 -9.42
C VAL A 59 -6.19 21.92 -10.28
N GLU A 60 -6.34 22.24 -11.57
CA GLU A 60 -6.98 21.35 -12.55
C GLU A 60 -6.06 20.16 -12.84
N TYR A 61 -6.65 18.97 -12.96
CA TYR A 61 -5.95 17.79 -13.43
C TYR A 61 -6.77 17.06 -14.50
N TYR A 62 -6.05 16.40 -15.38
CA TYR A 62 -6.67 15.68 -16.49
C TYR A 62 -7.19 14.31 -16.04
N VAL A 63 -8.38 13.93 -16.48
CA VAL A 63 -8.98 12.62 -16.18
C VAL A 63 -9.17 11.80 -17.46
N SER A 64 -9.87 12.35 -18.47
CA SER A 64 -10.19 11.63 -19.69
C SER A 64 -10.72 12.55 -20.77
N VAL A 65 -10.42 12.24 -22.03
CA VAL A 65 -11.03 12.91 -23.21
C VAL A 65 -12.54 12.65 -23.32
N ALA A 66 -13.03 11.58 -22.71
CA ALA A 66 -14.45 11.24 -22.76
C ALA A 66 -15.29 12.07 -21.77
N SER A 67 -14.67 12.80 -20.85
CA SER A 67 -15.39 13.61 -19.88
C SER A 67 -15.40 15.08 -20.30
N SER A 68 -16.58 15.67 -20.35
CA SER A 68 -16.77 17.12 -20.51
C SER A 68 -16.61 17.91 -19.20
N ASN A 69 -16.54 17.23 -18.05
CA ASN A 69 -16.29 17.87 -16.76
C ASN A 69 -14.84 18.23 -16.60
N LYS A 70 -14.57 19.28 -15.82
CA LYS A 70 -13.25 19.64 -15.34
C LYS A 70 -13.08 19.21 -13.89
N TYR A 71 -11.90 18.69 -13.58
CA TYR A 71 -11.59 18.10 -12.27
C TYR A 71 -10.46 18.87 -11.60
N TYR A 72 -10.64 19.13 -10.31
CA TYR A 72 -9.71 19.95 -9.53
C TYR A 72 -9.46 19.32 -8.17
N ILE A 73 -8.27 19.59 -7.64
CA ILE A 73 -7.91 19.33 -6.24
C ILE A 73 -7.44 20.64 -5.60
N ALA A 74 -7.73 20.81 -4.32
CA ALA A 74 -7.16 21.87 -3.49
C ALA A 74 -5.87 21.34 -2.82
N PRO A 75 -4.66 21.64 -3.32
CA PRO A 75 -3.42 21.03 -2.83
C PRO A 75 -3.16 21.28 -1.34
N GLN A 76 -3.58 22.43 -0.83
CA GLN A 76 -3.43 22.81 0.58
C GLN A 76 -4.27 21.96 1.53
N THR A 77 -5.25 21.22 1.03
CA THR A 77 -6.10 20.32 1.82
C THR A 77 -5.61 18.88 1.84
N ILE A 78 -4.57 18.57 1.07
CA ILE A 78 -4.00 17.23 1.05
C ILE A 78 -3.41 16.92 2.43
N SER A 79 -3.80 15.80 2.98
CA SER A 79 -3.27 15.29 4.24
C SER A 79 -3.12 13.78 4.21
N ILE A 80 -2.13 13.27 4.95
CA ILE A 80 -1.87 11.85 5.11
C ILE A 80 -1.78 11.59 6.61
N ALA A 81 -2.65 10.72 7.13
CA ALA A 81 -2.61 10.36 8.54
C ALA A 81 -1.93 8.99 8.75
N ALA A 82 -1.76 8.60 10.00
CA ALA A 82 -1.11 7.33 10.36
C ALA A 82 -1.83 6.08 9.81
N ASP A 83 -3.09 6.23 9.40
CA ASP A 83 -3.89 5.19 8.75
C ASP A 83 -3.55 4.97 7.27
N GLY A 84 -2.65 5.77 6.69
CA GLY A 84 -2.25 5.69 5.29
C GLY A 84 -3.30 6.20 4.30
N VAL A 85 -4.31 6.94 4.77
CA VAL A 85 -5.33 7.55 3.93
C VAL A 85 -4.87 8.92 3.44
N VAL A 86 -4.89 9.14 2.13
CA VAL A 86 -4.72 10.46 1.52
C VAL A 86 -6.07 11.14 1.50
N ARG A 87 -6.24 12.23 2.27
CA ARG A 87 -7.45 13.03 2.30
C ARG A 87 -7.24 14.32 1.54
N TYR A 88 -8.27 14.78 0.83
CA TYR A 88 -8.19 15.96 -0.02
C TYR A 88 -9.58 16.54 -0.30
N ALA A 89 -9.64 17.84 -0.59
CA ALA A 89 -10.83 18.46 -1.16
C ALA A 89 -10.72 18.42 -2.69
N ALA A 90 -11.73 17.83 -3.33
CA ALA A 90 -11.90 17.75 -4.76
C ALA A 90 -13.04 18.66 -5.23
N ALA A 91 -12.94 19.13 -6.46
CA ALA A 91 -14.02 19.83 -7.12
C ALA A 91 -14.25 19.29 -8.54
N VAL A 92 -15.52 19.12 -8.89
CA VAL A 92 -15.92 18.76 -10.24
C VAL A 92 -16.78 19.90 -10.81
N LYS A 93 -16.29 20.53 -11.89
CA LYS A 93 -17.02 21.57 -12.60
C LYS A 93 -17.67 20.98 -13.85
N THR A 94 -19.00 21.06 -13.90
CA THR A 94 -19.77 20.60 -15.06
C THR A 94 -19.65 21.58 -16.22
N PRO A 95 -19.97 21.19 -17.46
CA PRO A 95 -20.01 22.10 -18.61
C PRO A 95 -20.93 23.30 -18.41
N ASN A 96 -21.99 23.13 -17.62
CA ASN A 96 -22.94 24.21 -17.29
C ASN A 96 -22.43 25.14 -16.18
N GLY A 97 -21.16 24.97 -15.73
CA GLY A 97 -20.53 25.83 -14.73
C GLY A 97 -20.80 25.48 -13.28
N VAL A 98 -21.61 24.45 -12.99
CA VAL A 98 -21.89 24.01 -11.62
C VAL A 98 -20.63 23.40 -11.02
N LEU A 99 -20.21 23.88 -9.84
CA LEU A 99 -19.07 23.40 -9.09
C LEU A 99 -19.57 22.51 -7.94
N ASN A 100 -19.18 21.25 -7.96
CA ASN A 100 -19.47 20.29 -6.90
C ASN A 100 -18.20 20.05 -6.10
N LEU A 101 -18.18 20.47 -4.85
CA LEU A 101 -17.08 20.26 -3.92
C LEU A 101 -17.33 19.01 -3.07
N SER A 102 -16.27 18.24 -2.83
CA SER A 102 -16.27 17.09 -1.93
C SER A 102 -15.00 17.04 -1.11
N TYR A 103 -15.08 16.49 0.10
CA TYR A 103 -13.91 16.08 0.88
C TYR A 103 -13.86 14.57 0.92
N GLU A 104 -12.77 14.01 0.40
CA GLU A 104 -12.64 12.60 0.12
C GLU A 104 -11.35 12.03 0.72
N GLY A 105 -11.31 10.69 0.85
CA GLY A 105 -10.11 9.95 1.17
C GLY A 105 -9.85 8.82 0.20
N LEU A 106 -8.58 8.59 -0.14
CA LEU A 106 -8.10 7.42 -0.88
C LEU A 106 -7.25 6.54 0.03
N ARG A 107 -7.59 5.26 0.09
CA ARG A 107 -6.81 4.22 0.75
C ARG A 107 -6.07 3.41 -0.30
N CYS A 108 -4.77 3.63 -0.42
CA CYS A 108 -3.95 2.99 -1.46
C CYS A 108 -3.87 1.47 -1.27
N ALA A 109 -3.74 1.00 -0.03
CA ALA A 109 -3.58 -0.41 0.30
C ALA A 109 -4.74 -1.30 -0.20
N THR A 110 -5.97 -0.79 -0.21
CA THR A 110 -7.17 -1.55 -0.61
C THR A 110 -7.81 -1.04 -1.90
N LYS A 111 -7.25 0.02 -2.48
CA LYS A 111 -7.81 0.70 -3.67
C LYS A 111 -9.27 1.12 -3.46
N GLU A 112 -9.52 1.77 -2.35
CA GLU A 112 -10.83 2.26 -1.96
C GLU A 112 -10.84 3.78 -1.79
N PHE A 113 -12.01 4.39 -1.91
CA PHE A 113 -12.24 5.78 -1.58
C PHE A 113 -13.43 5.93 -0.65
N ARG A 114 -13.43 7.00 0.11
CA ARG A 114 -14.52 7.39 1.00
C ARG A 114 -14.84 8.86 0.81
N LEU A 115 -16.13 9.18 0.84
CA LEU A 115 -16.64 10.54 0.80
C LEU A 115 -17.02 10.96 2.21
N TYR A 116 -16.36 11.96 2.76
CA TYR A 116 -16.62 12.46 4.11
C TYR A 116 -17.67 13.58 4.12
N ALA A 117 -17.56 14.52 3.18
CA ALA A 117 -18.42 15.69 3.14
C ALA A 117 -18.60 16.26 1.73
N PHE A 118 -19.68 17.01 1.54
CA PHE A 118 -19.93 17.84 0.37
C PHE A 118 -19.84 19.32 0.74
N GLY A 119 -19.34 20.15 -0.17
CA GLY A 119 -19.39 21.59 -0.02
C GLY A 119 -20.76 22.14 -0.41
N HIS A 120 -21.31 23.00 0.44
CA HIS A 120 -22.52 23.75 0.15
C HIS A 120 -22.17 25.13 -0.46
N SER A 121 -23.14 25.75 -1.13
CA SER A 121 -22.99 27.08 -1.74
C SER A 121 -22.81 28.20 -0.73
N ASP A 122 -23.18 28.00 0.52
CA ASP A 122 -22.99 28.92 1.64
C ASP A 122 -21.59 28.87 2.26
N GLY A 123 -20.68 28.05 1.71
CA GLY A 123 -19.31 27.92 2.21
C GLY A 123 -19.17 26.97 3.39
N THR A 124 -20.13 26.07 3.62
CA THR A 124 -20.10 25.07 4.69
C THR A 124 -19.97 23.65 4.15
N TRP A 125 -19.47 22.73 5.01
CA TRP A 125 -19.45 21.31 4.70
C TRP A 125 -20.71 20.61 5.19
N GLY A 126 -21.39 19.88 4.32
CA GLY A 126 -22.44 18.94 4.67
C GLY A 126 -21.89 17.52 4.80
N LYS A 127 -22.22 16.84 5.89
CA LYS A 127 -21.76 15.47 6.12
C LYS A 127 -22.33 14.51 5.09
N SER A 128 -21.51 13.60 4.59
CA SER A 128 -21.97 12.52 3.72
C SER A 128 -22.88 11.55 4.49
N ARG A 129 -24.01 11.15 3.88
CA ARG A 129 -24.88 10.09 4.42
C ARG A 129 -24.29 8.70 4.19
N ASN A 130 -23.43 8.56 3.19
CA ASN A 130 -22.78 7.30 2.84
C ASN A 130 -21.32 7.37 3.24
N GLU A 131 -21.02 6.89 4.45
CA GLU A 131 -19.68 6.92 5.05
C GLU A 131 -18.89 5.63 4.82
N HIS A 132 -19.34 4.76 3.91
CA HIS A 132 -18.64 3.50 3.65
C HIS A 132 -17.51 3.68 2.66
N TRP A 133 -16.43 2.93 2.88
CA TRP A 133 -15.37 2.75 1.90
C TRP A 133 -15.92 2.02 0.67
N ARG A 134 -15.56 2.47 -0.51
CA ARG A 134 -16.02 1.94 -1.79
C ARG A 134 -14.84 1.72 -2.72
N ALA A 135 -14.86 0.62 -3.46
CA ALA A 135 -13.83 0.36 -4.47
C ALA A 135 -13.74 1.50 -5.50
N VAL A 136 -12.50 1.91 -5.81
CA VAL A 136 -12.23 2.88 -6.87
C VAL A 136 -12.58 2.24 -8.22
N ARG A 137 -13.59 2.77 -8.88
CA ARG A 137 -14.06 2.26 -10.18
C ARG A 137 -13.15 2.72 -11.31
N ARG A 138 -12.86 1.81 -12.23
CA ARG A 138 -12.12 2.14 -13.44
C ARG A 138 -12.81 3.27 -14.22
N GLY A 139 -12.05 4.25 -14.69
CA GLY A 139 -12.58 5.40 -15.44
C GLY A 139 -13.21 6.51 -14.59
N SER A 140 -13.26 6.35 -13.26
CA SER A 140 -13.64 7.46 -12.38
C SER A 140 -12.46 8.42 -12.18
N TYR A 141 -12.76 9.66 -11.79
CA TYR A 141 -11.70 10.62 -11.46
C TYR A 141 -10.86 10.20 -10.24
N GLN A 142 -11.47 9.43 -9.30
CA GLN A 142 -10.73 8.82 -8.20
C GLN A 142 -9.73 7.77 -8.71
N ALA A 143 -10.04 7.07 -9.80
CA ALA A 143 -9.10 6.12 -10.40
C ALA A 143 -7.87 6.82 -10.99
N THR A 144 -8.05 7.98 -11.58
CA THR A 144 -6.94 8.82 -12.06
C THR A 144 -6.09 9.32 -10.90
N LEU A 145 -6.72 9.85 -9.83
CA LEU A 145 -6.00 10.27 -8.63
C LEU A 145 -5.22 9.13 -7.99
N PHE A 146 -5.83 7.95 -7.92
CA PHE A 146 -5.19 6.75 -7.39
C PHE A 146 -3.98 6.35 -8.22
N ASN A 147 -4.16 6.16 -9.53
CA ASN A 147 -3.12 5.57 -10.37
C ASN A 147 -1.98 6.55 -10.70
N GLU A 148 -2.28 7.85 -10.85
CA GLU A 148 -1.37 8.82 -11.47
C GLU A 148 -0.83 9.87 -10.49
N TYR A 149 -1.46 10.03 -9.31
CA TYR A 149 -1.10 11.12 -8.40
C TYR A 149 -0.78 10.68 -6.98
N PHE A 150 -1.69 9.96 -6.31
CA PHE A 150 -1.62 9.75 -4.86
C PHE A 150 -1.22 8.36 -4.41
N CYS A 151 -1.35 7.35 -5.30
CA CYS A 151 -0.97 5.98 -5.00
C CYS A 151 -0.06 5.40 -6.10
N PRO A 152 1.09 6.04 -6.41
CA PRO A 152 1.99 5.55 -7.45
C PRO A 152 2.38 4.10 -7.15
N ARG A 153 2.19 3.21 -8.14
CA ARG A 153 2.42 1.76 -7.99
C ARG A 153 1.67 1.11 -6.82
N GLY A 154 0.54 1.69 -6.40
CA GLY A 154 -0.27 1.22 -5.28
C GLY A 154 0.24 1.62 -3.89
N VAL A 155 1.31 2.39 -3.80
CA VAL A 155 1.90 2.89 -2.55
C VAL A 155 1.43 4.32 -2.30
N VAL A 156 1.10 4.63 -1.05
CA VAL A 156 0.72 6.00 -0.66
C VAL A 156 1.90 6.96 -0.81
N ILE A 157 1.65 8.18 -1.29
CA ILE A 157 2.64 9.27 -1.30
C ILE A 157 3.18 9.54 0.12
N PHE A 158 4.45 9.96 0.24
CA PHE A 158 5.11 10.15 1.53
C PHE A 158 4.71 11.45 2.24
N SER A 159 4.28 12.46 1.49
CA SER A 159 3.93 13.75 2.06
C SER A 159 2.84 14.47 1.26
N PRO A 160 2.10 15.41 1.90
CA PRO A 160 1.18 16.30 1.19
C PRO A 160 1.86 17.11 0.08
N GLY A 161 3.12 17.51 0.29
CA GLY A 161 3.92 18.23 -0.70
C GLY A 161 4.15 17.43 -1.98
N GLU A 162 4.47 16.14 -1.85
CA GLU A 162 4.63 15.23 -2.99
C GLU A 162 3.34 15.13 -3.82
N GLY A 163 2.18 15.04 -3.17
CA GLY A 163 0.89 15.06 -3.85
C GLY A 163 0.59 16.36 -4.57
N ALA A 164 0.92 17.49 -3.93
CA ALA A 164 0.79 18.82 -4.56
C ALA A 164 1.72 18.99 -5.76
N ASP A 165 2.94 18.47 -5.69
CA ASP A 165 3.90 18.52 -6.79
C ASP A 165 3.47 17.62 -7.95
N ALA A 166 2.96 16.42 -7.65
CA ALA A 166 2.37 15.53 -8.66
C ALA A 166 1.24 16.25 -9.44
N LEU A 167 0.36 16.97 -8.75
CA LEU A 167 -0.70 17.75 -9.40
C LEU A 167 -0.14 18.83 -10.33
N ARG A 168 0.86 19.62 -9.89
CA ARG A 168 1.48 20.67 -10.71
C ARG A 168 2.21 20.13 -11.94
N GLN A 169 2.76 18.91 -11.83
CA GLN A 169 3.53 18.26 -12.90
C GLN A 169 2.63 17.43 -13.84
N GLY A 170 1.32 17.35 -13.60
CA GLY A 170 0.38 16.57 -14.39
C GLY A 170 0.59 15.06 -14.23
N GLY A 171 0.97 14.60 -13.05
CA GLY A 171 1.16 13.21 -12.65
C GLY A 171 2.41 12.99 -11.80
N HIS A 172 2.39 11.93 -11.02
CA HIS A 172 3.52 11.52 -10.18
C HIS A 172 4.67 10.98 -11.05
N PRO A 173 5.95 11.29 -10.76
CA PRO A 173 7.09 10.83 -11.58
C PRO A 173 7.18 9.30 -11.75
N LEU A 174 6.74 8.52 -10.76
CA LEU A 174 6.76 7.06 -10.83
C LEU A 174 5.64 6.44 -11.68
N THR A 175 4.75 7.25 -12.25
CA THR A 175 3.61 6.79 -13.08
C THR A 175 3.72 7.20 -14.55
N LYS A 176 4.77 7.96 -14.88
CA LYS A 176 5.11 8.42 -16.24
C LYS A 176 5.99 7.43 -16.97
#